data_3a496dc7f69b7201f927e890ed127108
#
_entry.id   3a496dc7f69b7201f927e890ed127108
#
_cell.length_a   1.000
_cell.length_b   1.000
_cell.length_c   1.000
_cell.angle_alpha   90.00
_cell.angle_beta   90.00
_cell.angle_gamma   90.00
#
_symmetry.space_group_name_H-M   'P 1'
#
loop_
_entity.id
_entity.type
_entity.pdbx_description
1 polymer ?
#
loop_
_entity_poly.entity_id
_entity_poly.type
_entity_poly.pdbx_seq_one_letter_code
_entity_poly.pdbx_strand_id
1 'polypeptide(L)'
;MAAKISSGIGYLDHLLGFLKTGDNVIWEVEAGTYVEIFLQRFIEHNLKSGYKLVYVSFNVSPSTLTKRLAHLPHLEYLTILDCFTSGKGNSDPLFSQFYEKGNEGFKGSVVKVENPKDLSQFRVAMDRIEIEKGAGVRYVFDSLT
;
A
#
# COMPACT_ATOMS: atom_id res chain seq x y z
N MET A 1 -17.21 -1.53 21.14
CA MET A 1 -17.14 -2.56 20.07
C MET A 1 -16.09 -2.16 19.06
N ALA A 2 -15.20 -3.06 18.69
CA ALA A 2 -14.27 -2.82 17.60
C ALA A 2 -15.04 -2.62 16.29
N ALA A 3 -14.65 -1.62 15.51
CA ALA A 3 -15.26 -1.36 14.21
C ALA A 3 -15.02 -2.56 13.27
N LYS A 4 -16.07 -2.98 12.59
CA LYS A 4 -15.98 -4.01 11.55
C LYS A 4 -15.30 -3.42 10.32
N ILE A 5 -14.29 -4.11 9.82
CA ILE A 5 -13.52 -3.72 8.65
C ILE A 5 -13.81 -4.72 7.53
N SER A 6 -14.23 -4.21 6.38
CA SER A 6 -14.44 -5.05 5.21
C SER A 6 -13.12 -5.37 4.52
N SER A 7 -13.00 -6.61 4.04
CA SER A 7 -11.94 -7.02 3.11
C SER A 7 -12.14 -6.45 1.69
N GLY A 8 -13.28 -5.85 1.41
CA GLY A 8 -13.72 -5.45 0.06
C GLY A 8 -14.37 -6.58 -0.73
N ILE A 9 -14.51 -7.77 -0.13
CA ILE A 9 -15.11 -8.95 -0.74
C ILE A 9 -16.20 -9.47 0.18
N GLY A 10 -17.45 -9.23 -0.18
CA GLY A 10 -18.60 -9.51 0.68
C GLY A 10 -18.72 -10.96 1.16
N TYR A 11 -18.39 -11.92 0.31
CA TYR A 11 -18.36 -13.34 0.69
C TYR A 11 -17.31 -13.65 1.76
N LEU A 12 -16.11 -13.07 1.61
CA LEU A 12 -15.02 -13.25 2.58
C LEU A 12 -15.35 -12.57 3.91
N ASP A 13 -15.95 -11.39 3.86
CA ASP A 13 -16.41 -10.68 5.06
C ASP A 13 -17.42 -11.49 5.86
N HIS A 14 -18.36 -12.12 5.15
CA HIS A 14 -19.36 -12.98 5.77
C HIS A 14 -18.72 -14.21 6.41
N LEU A 15 -17.78 -14.84 5.70
CA LEU A 15 -17.08 -16.04 6.18
C LEU A 15 -16.21 -15.75 7.42
N LEU A 16 -15.52 -14.62 7.44
CA LEU A 16 -14.61 -14.22 8.53
C LEU A 16 -15.34 -13.51 9.69
N GLY A 17 -16.60 -13.11 9.50
CA GLY A 17 -17.29 -12.24 10.45
C GLY A 17 -16.71 -10.82 10.49
N PHE A 18 -16.13 -10.37 9.39
CA PHE A 18 -15.36 -9.14 9.20
C PHE A 18 -14.00 -9.11 9.92
N LEU A 19 -13.13 -8.23 9.44
CA LEU A 19 -11.88 -7.91 10.11
C LEU A 19 -12.14 -6.91 11.25
N LYS A 20 -11.22 -6.83 12.19
CA LYS A 20 -11.27 -5.89 13.32
C LYS A 20 -10.04 -4.98 13.30
N THR A 21 -10.16 -3.81 13.88
CA THR A 21 -9.00 -2.93 14.09
C THR A 21 -7.92 -3.68 14.89
N GLY A 22 -6.70 -3.69 14.37
CA GLY A 22 -5.56 -4.40 14.95
C GLY A 22 -5.34 -5.81 14.40
N ASP A 23 -6.24 -6.32 13.55
CA ASP A 23 -6.02 -7.60 12.88
C ASP A 23 -4.87 -7.50 11.88
N ASN A 24 -4.02 -8.53 11.87
CA ASN A 24 -3.02 -8.75 10.85
C ASN A 24 -3.47 -9.93 9.97
N VAL A 25 -3.66 -9.67 8.70
CA VAL A 25 -4.10 -10.67 7.72
C VAL A 25 -2.94 -11.05 6.82
N ILE A 26 -2.62 -12.32 6.76
CA ILE A 26 -1.60 -12.87 5.88
C ILE A 26 -2.30 -13.61 4.75
N TRP A 27 -1.98 -13.22 3.51
CA TRP A 27 -2.40 -13.93 2.32
C TRP A 27 -1.27 -14.85 1.88
N GLU A 28 -1.49 -16.15 2.01
CA GLU A 28 -0.64 -17.15 1.36
C GLU A 28 -1.16 -17.39 -0.06
N VAL A 29 -0.32 -17.14 -1.05
CA VAL A 29 -0.71 -17.11 -2.45
C VAL A 29 0.14 -18.06 -3.24
N GLU A 30 -0.52 -19.00 -3.92
CA GLU A 30 0.15 -19.90 -4.86
C GLU A 30 0.56 -19.17 -6.14
N ALA A 31 1.64 -19.63 -6.76
CA ALA A 31 2.09 -19.10 -8.04
C ALA A 31 0.99 -19.20 -9.11
N GLY A 32 0.77 -18.13 -9.86
CA GLY A 32 -0.27 -18.03 -10.88
C GLY A 32 -1.63 -17.54 -10.37
N THR A 33 -1.77 -17.26 -9.09
CA THR A 33 -2.98 -16.64 -8.54
C THR A 33 -3.00 -15.12 -8.78
N TYR A 34 -4.15 -14.60 -9.18
CA TYR A 34 -4.36 -13.16 -9.40
C TYR A 34 -4.63 -12.42 -8.09
N VAL A 35 -3.67 -12.43 -7.17
CA VAL A 35 -3.80 -11.76 -5.86
C VAL A 35 -4.07 -10.26 -5.97
N GLU A 36 -3.60 -9.63 -7.04
CA GLU A 36 -3.80 -8.21 -7.30
C GLU A 36 -5.27 -7.81 -7.29
N ILE A 37 -6.16 -8.67 -7.75
CA ILE A 37 -7.61 -8.41 -7.74
C ILE A 37 -8.11 -8.24 -6.31
N PHE A 38 -7.69 -9.10 -5.40
CA PHE A 38 -8.09 -9.05 -3.99
C PHE A 38 -7.52 -7.81 -3.31
N LEU A 39 -6.25 -7.48 -3.56
CA LEU A 39 -5.62 -6.28 -3.03
C LEU A 39 -6.33 -5.02 -3.54
N GLN A 40 -6.64 -4.94 -4.82
CA GLN A 40 -7.36 -3.80 -5.39
C GLN A 40 -8.76 -3.63 -4.78
N ARG A 41 -9.49 -4.74 -4.55
CA ARG A 41 -10.80 -4.68 -3.89
C ARG A 41 -10.71 -4.14 -2.47
N PHE A 42 -9.73 -4.60 -1.71
CA PHE A 42 -9.48 -4.08 -0.37
C PHE A 42 -9.13 -2.58 -0.40
N ILE A 43 -8.21 -2.19 -1.28
CA ILE A 43 -7.80 -0.79 -1.43
C ILE A 43 -8.99 0.08 -1.83
N GLU A 44 -9.70 -0.29 -2.89
CA GLU A 44 -10.85 0.45 -3.40
C GLU A 44 -11.93 0.65 -2.34
N HIS A 45 -12.28 -0.43 -1.63
CA HIS A 45 -13.30 -0.36 -0.57
C HIS A 45 -12.89 0.60 0.55
N ASN A 46 -11.63 0.53 0.98
CA ASN A 46 -11.12 1.41 2.04
C ASN A 46 -11.09 2.88 1.62
N LEU A 47 -10.64 3.17 0.41
CA LEU A 47 -10.62 4.53 -0.13
C LEU A 47 -12.03 5.10 -0.28
N LYS A 48 -12.99 4.33 -0.80
CA LYS A 48 -14.41 4.73 -0.88
C LYS A 48 -15.04 5.00 0.49
N SER A 49 -14.58 4.30 1.51
CA SER A 49 -15.05 4.48 2.89
C SER A 49 -14.33 5.62 3.64
N GLY A 50 -13.43 6.35 2.98
CA GLY A 50 -12.69 7.48 3.55
C GLY A 50 -11.55 7.09 4.48
N TYR A 51 -11.09 5.84 4.43
CA TYR A 51 -9.95 5.41 5.24
C TYR A 51 -8.62 5.71 4.54
N LYS A 52 -7.67 6.15 5.32
CA LYS A 52 -6.28 6.35 4.89
C LYS A 52 -5.58 5.01 4.78
N LEU A 53 -4.91 4.78 3.67
CA LEU A 53 -4.26 3.52 3.35
C LEU A 53 -2.82 3.75 2.92
N VAL A 54 -1.93 2.92 3.42
CA VAL A 54 -0.51 2.88 3.03
C VAL A 54 -0.24 1.57 2.30
N TYR A 55 0.22 1.68 1.06
CA TYR A 55 0.68 0.55 0.27
C TYR A 55 2.19 0.47 0.35
N VAL A 56 2.71 -0.51 1.07
CA VAL A 56 4.15 -0.74 1.22
C VAL A 56 4.61 -1.68 0.12
N SER A 57 5.41 -1.18 -0.81
CA SER A 57 5.87 -1.95 -1.97
C SER A 57 7.33 -2.33 -1.86
N PHE A 58 7.61 -3.64 -1.83
CA PHE A 58 8.96 -4.19 -1.87
C PHE A 58 9.35 -4.73 -3.26
N ASN A 59 8.37 -5.10 -4.08
CA ASN A 59 8.60 -5.82 -5.33
C ASN A 59 8.14 -5.10 -6.59
N VAL A 60 7.39 -4.01 -6.45
CA VAL A 60 6.83 -3.27 -7.58
C VAL A 60 7.29 -1.82 -7.55
N SER A 61 7.75 -1.31 -8.69
CA SER A 61 8.21 0.09 -8.78
C SER A 61 7.05 1.08 -8.59
N PRO A 62 7.31 2.28 -8.05
CA PRO A 62 6.29 3.31 -7.89
C PRO A 62 5.66 3.72 -9.22
N SER A 63 6.41 3.78 -10.30
CA SER A 63 5.88 4.07 -11.64
C SER A 63 4.83 3.05 -12.10
N THR A 64 5.06 1.78 -11.82
CA THR A 64 4.10 0.71 -12.15
C THR A 64 2.86 0.79 -11.27
N LEU A 65 3.05 1.01 -9.96
CA LEU A 65 1.94 1.09 -9.01
C LEU A 65 1.03 2.30 -9.28
N THR A 66 1.61 3.48 -9.51
CA THR A 66 0.81 4.68 -9.78
C THR A 66 -0.06 4.53 -11.01
N LYS A 67 0.46 3.88 -12.07
CA LYS A 67 -0.32 3.56 -13.27
C LYS A 67 -1.40 2.52 -13.00
N ARG A 68 -1.07 1.48 -12.26
CA ARG A 68 -2.00 0.38 -11.93
C ARG A 68 -3.16 0.86 -11.07
N LEU A 69 -2.90 1.76 -10.13
CA LEU A 69 -3.88 2.24 -9.14
C LEU A 69 -4.57 3.55 -9.57
N ALA A 70 -4.14 4.19 -10.66
CA ALA A 70 -4.65 5.50 -11.10
C ALA A 70 -6.16 5.57 -11.32
N HIS A 71 -6.80 4.43 -11.61
CA HIS A 71 -8.24 4.34 -11.84
C HIS A 71 -9.09 4.31 -10.56
N LEU A 72 -8.44 4.13 -9.40
CA LEU A 72 -9.15 4.04 -8.13
C LEU A 72 -9.66 5.41 -7.66
N PRO A 73 -10.80 5.44 -6.95
CA PRO A 73 -11.33 6.69 -6.39
C PRO A 73 -10.56 7.11 -5.14
N HIS A 74 -10.65 8.39 -4.80
CA HIS A 74 -10.15 8.95 -3.54
C HIS A 74 -8.67 8.66 -3.27
N LEU A 75 -7.84 8.77 -4.32
CA LEU A 75 -6.39 8.51 -4.22
C LEU A 75 -5.67 9.46 -3.25
N GLU A 76 -6.27 10.59 -2.90
CA GLU A 76 -5.76 11.50 -1.87
C GLU A 76 -5.59 10.84 -0.50
N TYR A 77 -6.29 9.72 -0.25
CA TYR A 77 -6.14 8.91 0.97
C TYR A 77 -5.10 7.81 0.85
N LEU A 78 -4.53 7.59 -0.34
CA LEU A 78 -3.52 6.55 -0.59
C LEU A 78 -2.11 7.13 -0.52
N THR A 79 -1.26 6.48 0.27
CA THR A 79 0.18 6.70 0.27
C THR A 79 0.89 5.43 -0.17
N ILE A 80 1.75 5.52 -1.18
CA ILE A 80 2.65 4.44 -1.57
C ILE A 80 3.97 4.66 -0.84
N LEU A 81 4.37 3.67 -0.03
CA LEU A 81 5.69 3.64 0.61
C LEU A 81 6.62 2.80 -0.25
N ASP A 82 7.51 3.47 -0.97
CA ASP A 82 8.42 2.81 -1.92
C ASP A 82 9.65 2.27 -1.21
N CYS A 83 9.65 0.96 -1.00
CA CYS A 83 10.81 0.19 -0.56
C CYS A 83 11.52 -0.53 -1.72
N PHE A 84 10.97 -0.46 -2.93
CA PHE A 84 11.51 -1.12 -4.11
C PHE A 84 12.72 -0.38 -4.68
N THR A 85 12.60 0.93 -4.90
CA THR A 85 13.64 1.71 -5.60
C THR A 85 14.98 1.63 -4.89
N SER A 86 15.05 1.94 -3.60
CA SER A 86 16.29 1.85 -2.82
C SER A 86 16.69 0.41 -2.46
N GLY A 87 15.73 -0.53 -2.43
CA GLY A 87 15.98 -1.92 -2.10
C GLY A 87 16.53 -2.76 -3.25
N LYS A 88 15.98 -2.60 -4.44
CA LYS A 88 16.25 -3.43 -5.62
C LYS A 88 16.56 -2.63 -6.88
N GLY A 89 15.95 -1.46 -7.03
CA GLY A 89 15.99 -0.66 -8.24
C GLY A 89 17.02 0.48 -8.25
N ASN A 90 17.86 0.58 -7.23
CA ASN A 90 18.76 1.74 -7.04
C ASN A 90 19.84 1.89 -8.13
N SER A 91 20.22 0.80 -8.80
CA SER A 91 21.18 0.81 -9.90
C SER A 91 20.55 1.09 -11.27
N ASP A 92 19.22 1.12 -11.37
CA ASP A 92 18.52 1.36 -12.63
C ASP A 92 18.00 2.81 -12.68
N PRO A 93 18.53 3.62 -13.64
CA PRO A 93 18.11 5.01 -13.82
C PRO A 93 16.62 5.19 -14.05
N LEU A 94 15.92 4.19 -14.61
CA LEU A 94 14.49 4.26 -14.87
C LEU A 94 13.68 4.45 -13.59
N PHE A 95 14.08 3.85 -12.48
CA PHE A 95 13.36 3.97 -11.22
C PHE A 95 13.65 5.28 -10.49
N SER A 96 14.88 5.81 -10.60
CA SER A 96 15.21 7.11 -10.04
C SER A 96 14.57 8.26 -10.80
N GLN A 97 14.40 8.16 -12.12
CA GLN A 97 13.72 9.15 -12.94
C GLN A 97 12.26 9.43 -12.52
N PHE A 98 11.60 8.48 -11.87
CA PHE A 98 10.26 8.70 -11.34
C PHE A 98 10.22 9.91 -10.39
N TYR A 99 11.22 10.05 -9.54
CA TYR A 99 11.30 11.15 -8.57
C TYR A 99 11.76 12.46 -9.19
N GLU A 100 12.55 12.40 -10.25
CA GLU A 100 12.99 13.59 -10.99
C GLU A 100 11.86 14.23 -11.81
N LYS A 101 10.99 13.39 -12.41
CA LYS A 101 9.86 13.85 -13.22
C LYS A 101 8.64 14.27 -12.39
N GLY A 102 8.64 13.97 -11.10
CA GLY A 102 7.48 14.18 -10.24
C GLY A 102 6.36 13.17 -10.46
N ASN A 103 5.34 13.28 -9.64
CA ASN A 103 4.16 12.39 -9.61
C ASN A 103 3.16 12.72 -10.75
N GLU A 104 3.58 12.69 -12.00
CA GLU A 104 2.76 13.10 -13.16
C GLU A 104 1.34 12.49 -13.09
N GLY A 105 0.37 13.28 -12.60
CA GLY A 105 -1.05 12.94 -12.61
C GLY A 105 -1.53 11.96 -11.52
N PHE A 106 -0.68 11.42 -10.68
CA PHE A 106 -1.11 10.59 -9.57
C PHE A 106 -1.57 11.44 -8.39
N LYS A 107 -2.81 11.31 -7.97
CA LYS A 107 -3.43 12.12 -6.91
C LYS A 107 -3.07 11.68 -5.49
N GLY A 108 -2.49 10.51 -5.33
CA GLY A 108 -1.98 10.02 -4.06
C GLY A 108 -0.57 10.53 -3.74
N SER A 109 -0.02 10.08 -2.63
CA SER A 109 1.35 10.38 -2.20
C SER A 109 2.27 9.21 -2.46
N VAL A 110 3.55 9.49 -2.80
CA VAL A 110 4.60 8.48 -2.88
C VAL A 110 5.76 8.93 -2.00
N VAL A 111 6.16 8.07 -1.08
CA VAL A 111 7.26 8.30 -0.14
C VAL A 111 8.32 7.23 -0.34
N LYS A 112 9.56 7.64 -0.65
CA LYS A 112 10.69 6.72 -0.81
C LYS A 112 11.34 6.44 0.55
N VAL A 113 11.59 5.17 0.83
CA VAL A 113 12.42 4.75 1.97
C VAL A 113 13.87 4.63 1.48
N GLU A 114 14.79 5.41 2.06
CA GLU A 114 16.17 5.47 1.57
C GLU A 114 16.94 4.16 1.80
N ASN A 115 16.71 3.49 2.90
CA ASN A 115 17.29 2.18 3.17
C ASN A 115 16.24 1.22 3.76
N PRO A 116 15.47 0.52 2.91
CA PRO A 116 14.40 -0.37 3.37
C PRO A 116 14.91 -1.65 4.07
N LYS A 117 16.22 -1.93 4.00
CA LYS A 117 16.84 -3.02 4.75
C LYS A 117 17.15 -2.66 6.20
N ASP A 118 17.19 -1.37 6.50
CA ASP A 118 17.34 -0.86 7.86
C ASP A 118 15.94 -0.70 8.49
N LEU A 119 15.61 -1.60 9.41
CA LEU A 119 14.32 -1.61 10.08
C LEU A 119 14.04 -0.31 10.84
N SER A 120 15.07 0.38 11.33
CA SER A 120 14.88 1.66 12.03
C SER A 120 14.47 2.76 11.08
N GLN A 121 15.04 2.85 9.89
CA GLN A 121 14.61 3.81 8.86
C GLN A 121 13.22 3.49 8.31
N PHE A 122 12.94 2.23 8.10
CA PHE A 122 11.60 1.79 7.70
C PHE A 122 10.55 2.18 8.75
N ARG A 123 10.81 1.90 10.02
CA ARG A 123 9.94 2.28 11.13
C ARG A 123 9.73 3.80 11.21
N VAL A 124 10.79 4.58 11.10
CA VAL A 124 10.69 6.05 11.10
C VAL A 124 9.80 6.55 9.96
N ALA A 125 9.90 5.95 8.78
CA ALA A 125 9.03 6.31 7.65
C ALA A 125 7.56 6.00 7.93
N MET A 126 7.27 4.84 8.53
CA MET A 126 5.91 4.48 8.93
C MET A 126 5.36 5.38 10.04
N ASP A 127 6.12 5.62 11.09
CA ASP A 127 5.74 6.50 12.20
C ASP A 127 5.43 7.93 11.71
N ARG A 128 6.23 8.43 10.77
CA ARG A 128 5.99 9.75 10.14
C ARG A 128 4.65 9.78 9.41
N ILE A 129 4.33 8.76 8.65
CA ILE A 129 3.05 8.66 7.95
C ILE A 129 1.89 8.61 8.94
N GLU A 130 2.01 7.86 10.03
CA GLU A 130 0.97 7.79 11.06
C GLU A 130 0.76 9.13 11.76
N ILE A 131 1.83 9.85 12.05
CA ILE A 131 1.76 11.21 12.62
C ILE A 131 1.04 12.17 11.66
N GLU A 132 1.40 12.14 10.38
CA GLU A 132 0.79 13.03 9.37
C GLU A 132 -0.66 12.70 9.07
N LYS A 133 -0.99 11.41 9.00
CA LYS A 133 -2.32 10.93 8.60
C LYS A 133 -3.30 10.76 9.76
N GLY A 134 -2.80 10.64 10.99
CA GLY A 134 -3.61 10.39 12.18
C GLY A 134 -3.95 8.91 12.40
N ALA A 135 -4.74 8.63 13.43
CA ALA A 135 -5.13 7.28 13.78
C ALA A 135 -6.00 6.61 12.69
N GLY A 136 -5.99 5.29 12.66
CA GLY A 136 -6.84 4.48 11.77
C GLY A 136 -6.28 4.26 10.37
N VAL A 137 -4.97 4.43 10.19
CA VAL A 137 -4.26 4.07 8.95
C VAL A 137 -4.30 2.55 8.76
N ARG A 138 -4.54 2.11 7.54
CA ARG A 138 -4.53 0.71 7.14
C ARG A 138 -3.36 0.46 6.20
N TYR A 139 -2.79 -0.74 6.30
CA TYR A 139 -1.59 -1.10 5.55
C TYR A 139 -1.84 -2.29 4.64
N VAL A 140 -1.23 -2.22 3.46
CA VAL A 140 -1.04 -3.36 2.55
C VAL A 140 0.46 -3.53 2.35
N PHE A 141 0.98 -4.71 2.62
CA PHE A 141 2.38 -5.07 2.37
C PHE A 141 2.47 -5.99 1.17
N ASP A 142 3.10 -5.56 0.10
CA ASP A 142 3.26 -6.32 -1.13
C ASP A 142 4.74 -6.37 -1.52
N SER A 143 5.35 -7.45 -1.45
CA SER A 143 5.15 -8.69 -0.69
C SER A 143 6.36 -8.89 0.20
N LEU A 144 6.22 -9.70 1.24
CA LEU A 144 7.31 -9.93 2.22
C LEU A 144 8.33 -10.99 1.79
N THR A 145 8.25 -11.49 0.57
CA THR A 145 9.17 -12.52 0.01
C THR A 145 10.13 -11.93 -1.01
#